data_4863b38f6a1bb728ff5251cfe0ea10c7
#
_entry.id   4863b38f6a1bb728ff5251cfe0ea10c7
#
_cell.length_a   1.000
_cell.length_b   1.000
_cell.length_c   1.000
_cell.angle_alpha   90.00
_cell.angle_beta   90.00
_cell.angle_gamma   90.00
#
_symmetry.space_group_name_H-M   'P 1'
#
loop_
_entity.id
_entity.type
_entity.pdbx_description
1 polymer ?
#
loop_
_entity_poly.entity_id
_entity_poly.type
_entity_poly.pdbx_seq_one_letter_code
_entity_poly.pdbx_strand_id
1 'polypeptide(L)'
;LVAVGAATAAGTLIGLQAGSATSGPGRLAAATSARVTFDINTTERQRVISPLIYGMNLDKTVGPTQFAEAMAQARPGMIRMGGDRWTAYNWENNDSNAGSDYEYENDDYLSAPASPGAALLPTIEAAEKAGIPVLLTIPIAGYVSADRDPPGPVQNSGADYLKTRFRVDEPTGPNPLTTTPNETLPDVYQDQYVYWLTKTVPDAQLMFSLDNEPDLWGSTHSEIHPAATTYTELLSKDLAYAAAIKKVDPAAAVTGPVSYGWEGYETLQNAPGSAEYGNFLDWWMRHVKAADAVAGTTLINDLDLHWYPEATGGGQRITGTGTSPAEVAAREQAPRSLWDPTYVEDSWITQDSLEGHGIDLVPRLDGQIVASNPGMNLDFTEWDYGAGQAISGAIATADVLGIFGRYGVHAAAFWGLTSDEAFAYAAFAMYRNYNGRGAGFGDTEVNATTTDKVSTSVYASIDKADPGHVVIVVINKSVGPTTATVRLQGVTAGTASAYKLTSKISKPEPAPALLATSRGTFTYIMPAQSVSVIVPQASS
;
A
#
# COMPACT_ATOMS: atom_id res chain seq x y z
N LEU A 1 12.99 5.61 14.82
CA LEU A 1 12.57 6.38 16.01
C LEU A 1 13.34 7.69 16.06
N VAL A 2 12.83 8.74 15.44
CA VAL A 2 13.36 10.11 15.58
C VAL A 2 12.58 10.78 16.71
N ALA A 3 13.28 11.09 17.80
CA ALA A 3 12.73 11.84 18.93
C ALA A 3 12.80 13.34 18.61
N VAL A 4 11.65 14.03 18.55
CA VAL A 4 11.56 15.49 18.53
C VAL A 4 11.10 15.96 19.89
N GLY A 5 11.89 16.90 20.45
CA GLY A 5 11.73 17.43 21.79
C GLY A 5 10.47 18.30 21.98
N ALA A 6 9.92 18.19 23.18
CA ALA A 6 8.77 18.96 23.65
C ALA A 6 9.18 20.38 24.07
N ALA A 7 8.46 21.39 23.58
CA ALA A 7 8.46 22.74 24.14
C ALA A 7 7.19 22.97 24.96
N THR A 8 7.38 23.23 26.27
CA THR A 8 6.32 23.57 27.20
C THR A 8 5.94 25.04 27.10
N ALA A 9 4.66 25.33 26.90
CA ALA A 9 4.09 26.67 27.11
C ALA A 9 3.01 26.60 28.21
N ALA A 10 3.21 27.39 29.24
CA ALA A 10 2.27 27.57 30.36
C ALA A 10 1.16 28.55 29.97
N GLY A 11 -0.08 28.18 30.17
CA GLY A 11 -1.25 29.01 29.94
C GLY A 11 -2.22 29.01 31.12
N THR A 12 -2.63 30.15 31.49
CA THR A 12 -3.31 30.65 32.69
C THR A 12 -4.74 30.13 32.84
N LEU A 13 -5.10 29.67 34.05
CA LEU A 13 -6.45 29.32 34.48
C LEU A 13 -7.31 30.59 34.71
N ILE A 14 -8.47 30.65 34.05
CA ILE A 14 -9.56 31.57 34.41
C ILE A 14 -10.74 30.73 34.90
N GLY A 15 -11.12 30.93 36.16
CA GLY A 15 -12.24 30.25 36.78
C GLY A 15 -13.59 30.82 36.32
N LEU A 16 -14.54 29.93 36.05
CA LEU A 16 -15.96 30.26 35.87
C LEU A 16 -16.83 29.55 36.91
N GLN A 17 -17.61 30.31 37.61
CA GLN A 17 -18.55 29.87 38.65
C GLN A 17 -19.71 29.05 38.05
N ALA A 18 -20.06 27.96 38.71
CA ALA A 18 -21.22 27.15 38.41
C ALA A 18 -22.52 27.78 38.98
N GLY A 19 -23.44 28.07 38.09
CA GLY A 19 -24.83 28.34 38.45
C GLY A 19 -25.65 27.06 38.36
N SER A 20 -26.23 26.63 39.48
CA SER A 20 -27.12 25.48 39.56
C SER A 20 -28.51 25.81 39.01
N ALA A 21 -28.90 25.24 37.88
CA ALA A 21 -30.27 25.19 37.40
C ALA A 21 -30.82 23.78 37.52
N THR A 22 -31.84 23.61 38.36
CA THR A 22 -32.63 22.37 38.47
C THR A 22 -33.54 22.24 37.27
N SER A 23 -33.25 21.27 36.38
CA SER A 23 -34.12 20.87 35.28
C SER A 23 -34.85 19.57 35.65
N GLY A 24 -36.17 19.57 35.56
CA GLY A 24 -37.03 18.40 35.69
C GLY A 24 -36.77 17.35 34.59
N PRO A 25 -37.39 16.14 34.68
CA PRO A 25 -37.08 15.03 33.76
C PRO A 25 -37.61 15.37 32.36
N GLY A 26 -36.71 15.93 31.53
CA GLY A 26 -36.95 16.09 30.11
C GLY A 26 -36.95 14.73 29.44
N ARG A 27 -38.02 14.40 28.75
CA ARG A 27 -38.14 13.28 27.83
C ARG A 27 -36.95 13.33 26.86
N LEU A 28 -36.02 12.40 26.94
CA LEU A 28 -34.97 12.23 25.94
C LEU A 28 -35.66 12.07 24.59
N ALA A 29 -35.58 13.09 23.74
CA ALA A 29 -35.94 12.95 22.36
C ALA A 29 -35.02 11.84 21.78
N ALA A 30 -35.61 10.81 21.22
CA ALA A 30 -34.86 9.79 20.51
C ALA A 30 -34.03 10.50 19.44
N ALA A 31 -32.70 10.41 19.54
CA ALA A 31 -31.82 10.96 18.54
C ALA A 31 -32.23 10.35 17.20
N THR A 32 -32.69 11.17 16.26
CA THR A 32 -32.99 10.73 14.91
C THR A 32 -31.69 10.22 14.32
N SER A 33 -31.58 8.91 14.04
CA SER A 33 -30.40 8.37 13.39
C SER A 33 -30.17 9.11 12.06
N ALA A 34 -28.91 9.47 11.78
CA ALA A 34 -28.52 10.04 10.49
C ALA A 34 -29.04 9.13 9.36
N ARG A 35 -29.43 9.72 8.24
CA ARG A 35 -29.94 8.99 7.07
C ARG A 35 -29.07 9.25 5.86
N VAL A 36 -28.76 8.19 5.12
CA VAL A 36 -28.00 8.25 3.88
C VAL A 36 -28.68 7.41 2.81
N THR A 37 -28.49 7.76 1.55
CA THR A 37 -28.89 6.93 0.42
C THR A 37 -27.64 6.50 -0.34
N PHE A 38 -27.57 5.21 -0.63
CA PHE A 38 -26.60 4.63 -1.55
C PHE A 38 -27.33 4.22 -2.83
N ASP A 39 -26.92 4.79 -3.97
CA ASP A 39 -27.44 4.44 -5.28
C ASP A 39 -26.36 3.62 -6.01
N ILE A 40 -26.70 2.36 -6.35
CA ILE A 40 -25.82 1.42 -7.04
C ILE A 40 -26.43 1.09 -8.41
N ASN A 41 -25.64 1.24 -9.47
CA ASN A 41 -26.05 0.85 -10.83
C ASN A 41 -25.02 -0.13 -11.43
N THR A 42 -25.41 -1.39 -11.54
CA THR A 42 -24.53 -2.48 -12.01
C THR A 42 -24.22 -2.41 -13.50
N THR A 43 -24.87 -1.54 -14.25
CA THR A 43 -24.68 -1.39 -15.70
C THR A 43 -23.85 -0.17 -16.08
N GLU A 44 -23.40 0.61 -15.10
CA GLU A 44 -22.61 1.83 -15.30
C GLU A 44 -21.21 1.72 -14.70
N ARG A 45 -20.24 2.44 -15.29
CA ARG A 45 -18.84 2.53 -14.81
C ARG A 45 -18.19 1.18 -14.59
N GLN A 46 -18.45 0.19 -15.43
CA GLN A 46 -17.81 -1.10 -15.28
C GLN A 46 -16.30 -0.99 -15.55
N ARG A 47 -15.51 -1.20 -14.48
CA ARG A 47 -14.06 -1.20 -14.53
C ARG A 47 -13.53 -2.49 -13.90
N VAL A 48 -12.55 -3.12 -14.55
CA VAL A 48 -11.87 -4.29 -13.99
C VAL A 48 -11.13 -3.88 -12.72
N ILE A 49 -11.29 -4.68 -11.67
CA ILE A 49 -10.54 -4.56 -10.41
C ILE A 49 -9.37 -5.53 -10.48
N SER A 50 -8.16 -5.01 -10.40
CA SER A 50 -6.97 -5.86 -10.29
C SER A 50 -6.95 -6.57 -8.93
N PRO A 51 -6.74 -7.89 -8.88
CA PRO A 51 -6.57 -8.58 -7.61
C PRO A 51 -5.31 -8.14 -6.86
N LEU A 52 -4.34 -7.52 -7.55
CA LEU A 52 -3.07 -7.08 -6.99
C LEU A 52 -3.21 -5.88 -6.03
N ILE A 53 -4.34 -5.14 -6.07
CA ILE A 53 -4.59 -4.06 -5.10
C ILE A 53 -4.77 -4.56 -3.66
N TYR A 54 -5.01 -5.85 -3.50
CA TYR A 54 -5.10 -6.51 -2.19
C TYR A 54 -3.76 -7.09 -1.75
N GLY A 55 -2.64 -6.55 -2.21
CA GLY A 55 -1.30 -6.98 -1.83
C GLY A 55 -0.93 -6.58 -0.40
N MET A 56 0.06 -7.28 0.14
CA MET A 56 0.65 -7.02 1.46
C MET A 56 2.16 -7.18 1.41
N ASN A 57 2.86 -6.34 2.16
CA ASN A 57 4.27 -6.54 2.49
C ASN A 57 4.34 -7.61 3.58
N LEU A 58 4.65 -8.84 3.19
CA LEU A 58 4.71 -10.01 4.05
C LEU A 58 6.00 -10.77 3.80
N ASP A 59 7.00 -10.47 4.60
CA ASP A 59 8.26 -11.18 4.64
C ASP A 59 8.61 -11.57 6.08
N LYS A 60 9.85 -11.96 6.33
CA LYS A 60 10.29 -12.34 7.66
C LYS A 60 10.18 -11.19 8.69
N THR A 61 10.23 -9.94 8.26
CA THR A 61 10.14 -8.78 9.14
C THR A 61 8.78 -8.69 9.82
N VAL A 62 7.74 -9.22 9.18
CA VAL A 62 6.36 -9.28 9.70
C VAL A 62 6.20 -10.33 10.82
N GLY A 63 7.04 -11.34 10.86
CA GLY A 63 6.96 -12.44 11.81
C GLY A 63 5.99 -13.56 11.39
N PRO A 64 6.28 -14.82 11.79
CA PRO A 64 5.56 -16.00 11.26
C PRO A 64 4.09 -16.06 11.68
N THR A 65 3.74 -15.58 12.88
CA THR A 65 2.35 -15.58 13.35
C THR A 65 1.53 -14.56 12.57
N GLN A 66 2.01 -13.35 12.44
CA GLN A 66 1.36 -12.27 11.70
C GLN A 66 1.22 -12.61 10.21
N PHE A 67 2.26 -13.21 9.60
CA PHE A 67 2.21 -13.75 8.25
C PHE A 67 1.08 -14.77 8.08
N ALA A 68 1.00 -15.77 8.98
CA ALA A 68 -0.04 -16.79 8.93
C ALA A 68 -1.45 -16.21 9.13
N GLU A 69 -1.62 -15.24 10.01
CA GLU A 69 -2.88 -14.53 10.23
C GLU A 69 -3.30 -13.73 9.01
N ALA A 70 -2.39 -12.98 8.41
CA ALA A 70 -2.65 -12.24 7.17
C ALA A 70 -3.08 -13.17 6.04
N MET A 71 -2.35 -14.27 5.79
CA MET A 71 -2.70 -15.25 4.77
C MET A 71 -4.06 -15.91 5.01
N ALA A 72 -4.38 -16.25 6.26
CA ALA A 72 -5.63 -16.92 6.61
C ALA A 72 -6.85 -15.99 6.58
N GLN A 73 -6.72 -14.77 7.09
CA GLN A 73 -7.81 -13.82 7.28
C GLN A 73 -7.97 -12.88 6.10
N ALA A 74 -6.91 -12.16 5.74
CA ALA A 74 -6.93 -11.14 4.70
C ALA A 74 -6.91 -11.72 3.28
N ARG A 75 -6.28 -12.87 3.08
CA ARG A 75 -6.13 -13.54 1.77
C ARG A 75 -5.59 -12.56 0.72
N PRO A 76 -4.35 -12.11 0.87
CA PRO A 76 -3.75 -11.12 -0.04
C PRO A 76 -3.82 -11.58 -1.50
N GLY A 77 -3.85 -10.61 -2.40
CA GLY A 77 -3.81 -10.84 -3.84
C GLY A 77 -2.39 -10.87 -4.41
N MET A 78 -1.42 -10.40 -3.63
CA MET A 78 0.01 -10.34 -3.96
C MET A 78 0.81 -10.26 -2.65
N ILE A 79 2.05 -10.74 -2.64
CA ILE A 79 3.01 -10.49 -1.56
C ILE A 79 4.14 -9.65 -2.12
N ARG A 80 4.53 -8.57 -1.42
CA ARG A 80 5.75 -7.83 -1.69
C ARG A 80 6.81 -8.17 -0.65
N MET A 81 8.02 -8.36 -1.12
CA MET A 81 9.23 -8.48 -0.30
C MET A 81 10.11 -7.28 -0.61
N GLY A 82 9.99 -6.23 0.20
CA GLY A 82 10.63 -4.94 0.01
C GLY A 82 10.92 -4.23 1.32
N GLY A 83 11.34 -2.97 1.22
CA GLY A 83 11.81 -2.15 2.33
C GLY A 83 13.34 -2.01 2.35
N ASP A 84 13.87 -1.14 3.21
CA ASP A 84 15.27 -0.72 3.20
C ASP A 84 16.28 -1.87 3.23
N ARG A 85 16.01 -2.93 3.99
CA ARG A 85 16.92 -4.08 4.07
C ARG A 85 17.10 -4.83 2.76
N TRP A 86 16.16 -4.69 1.82
CA TRP A 86 16.26 -5.34 0.51
C TRP A 86 17.14 -4.56 -0.48
N THR A 87 17.38 -3.27 -0.25
CA THR A 87 18.27 -2.41 -1.06
C THR A 87 19.70 -2.94 -1.13
N ALA A 88 20.20 -3.55 -0.05
CA ALA A 88 21.55 -4.11 0.00
C ALA A 88 21.57 -5.64 0.22
N TYR A 89 20.48 -6.32 -0.17
CA TYR A 89 20.36 -7.77 -0.07
C TYR A 89 21.21 -8.49 -1.12
N ASN A 90 22.04 -9.41 -0.66
CA ASN A 90 22.85 -10.27 -1.53
C ASN A 90 22.21 -11.67 -1.64
N TRP A 91 21.63 -11.95 -2.79
CA TRP A 91 20.96 -13.23 -3.04
C TRP A 91 21.90 -14.44 -2.98
N GLU A 92 23.22 -14.26 -3.20
CA GLU A 92 24.19 -15.34 -3.24
C GLU A 92 24.52 -15.89 -1.84
N ASN A 93 24.70 -15.03 -0.84
CA ASN A 93 25.03 -15.38 0.54
C ASN A 93 23.88 -15.17 1.53
N ASN A 94 22.78 -14.56 1.07
CA ASN A 94 21.59 -14.27 1.86
C ASN A 94 21.79 -13.27 3.00
N ASP A 95 22.82 -12.44 2.95
CA ASP A 95 23.06 -11.36 3.89
C ASP A 95 22.48 -10.04 3.37
N SER A 96 22.17 -9.11 4.26
CA SER A 96 21.76 -7.76 3.89
C SER A 96 22.41 -6.71 4.77
N ASN A 97 22.40 -5.45 4.33
CA ASN A 97 22.71 -4.33 5.21
C ASN A 97 21.42 -3.69 5.73
N ALA A 98 21.40 -3.36 7.01
CA ALA A 98 20.23 -2.80 7.68
C ALA A 98 19.97 -1.33 7.32
N GLY A 99 20.93 -0.65 6.69
CA GLY A 99 20.83 0.79 6.50
C GLY A 99 20.58 1.53 7.81
N SER A 100 19.82 2.59 7.75
CA SER A 100 19.43 3.38 8.93
C SER A 100 18.45 2.67 9.86
N ASP A 101 17.85 1.55 9.45
CA ASP A 101 16.94 0.76 10.27
C ASP A 101 17.65 0.19 11.52
N TYR A 102 18.92 -0.21 11.35
CA TYR A 102 19.72 -0.67 12.48
C TYR A 102 21.22 -0.46 12.25
N GLU A 103 21.74 0.69 12.68
CA GLU A 103 23.16 1.02 12.80
C GLU A 103 24.02 0.78 11.55
N TYR A 104 23.45 0.66 10.34
CA TYR A 104 24.17 0.36 9.10
C TYR A 104 24.99 -0.94 9.20
N GLU A 105 24.45 -1.93 9.87
CA GLU A 105 25.07 -3.23 10.10
C GLU A 105 24.75 -4.21 8.96
N ASN A 106 25.74 -5.00 8.54
CA ASN A 106 25.50 -6.19 7.76
C ASN A 106 25.06 -7.32 8.70
N ASP A 107 23.94 -7.97 8.40
CA ASP A 107 23.37 -8.98 9.27
C ASP A 107 22.62 -10.10 8.53
N ASP A 108 22.13 -11.09 9.28
CA ASP A 108 21.28 -12.17 8.83
C ASP A 108 19.82 -12.00 9.30
N TYR A 109 19.39 -10.77 9.55
CA TYR A 109 18.05 -10.46 10.07
C TYR A 109 16.94 -11.02 9.18
N LEU A 110 17.06 -10.93 7.87
CA LEU A 110 16.08 -11.46 6.92
C LEU A 110 15.97 -12.99 7.00
N SER A 111 17.11 -13.71 7.13
CA SER A 111 17.14 -15.16 7.33
C SER A 111 18.53 -15.64 7.74
N ALA A 112 18.61 -16.45 8.77
CA ALA A 112 19.88 -16.94 9.31
C ALA A 112 20.69 -17.90 8.39
N PRO A 113 20.09 -18.79 7.56
CA PRO A 113 20.88 -19.62 6.65
C PRO A 113 21.62 -18.77 5.60
N ALA A 114 22.90 -19.04 5.38
CA ALA A 114 23.72 -18.39 4.34
C ALA A 114 23.56 -19.03 2.96
N SER A 115 22.49 -19.78 2.72
CA SER A 115 22.22 -20.38 1.41
C SER A 115 21.51 -19.37 0.49
N PRO A 116 21.77 -19.42 -0.82
CA PRO A 116 21.20 -18.50 -1.77
C PRO A 116 19.68 -18.36 -1.64
N GLY A 117 19.20 -17.14 -1.50
CA GLY A 117 17.77 -16.83 -1.45
C GLY A 117 16.99 -17.41 -0.27
N ALA A 118 17.66 -17.81 0.82
CA ALA A 118 16.98 -18.41 1.97
C ALA A 118 15.93 -17.50 2.62
N ALA A 119 16.06 -16.18 2.49
CA ALA A 119 15.06 -15.22 2.93
C ALA A 119 13.81 -15.19 2.04
N LEU A 120 13.96 -15.55 0.76
CA LEU A 120 12.92 -15.42 -0.27
C LEU A 120 12.06 -16.67 -0.40
N LEU A 121 12.72 -17.85 -0.48
CA LEU A 121 12.08 -19.10 -0.89
C LEU A 121 10.85 -19.47 -0.06
N PRO A 122 10.85 -19.38 1.29
CA PRO A 122 9.66 -19.74 2.07
C PRO A 122 8.42 -18.90 1.74
N THR A 123 8.62 -17.61 1.46
CA THR A 123 7.53 -16.70 1.08
C THR A 123 7.06 -16.97 -0.34
N ILE A 124 7.97 -17.19 -1.29
CA ILE A 124 7.64 -17.54 -2.67
C ILE A 124 6.85 -18.85 -2.71
N GLU A 125 7.29 -19.90 -1.99
CA GLU A 125 6.58 -21.18 -1.90
C GLU A 125 5.17 -21.04 -1.29
N ALA A 126 5.01 -20.17 -0.28
CA ALA A 126 3.71 -19.90 0.32
C ALA A 126 2.76 -19.18 -0.66
N ALA A 127 3.28 -18.22 -1.43
CA ALA A 127 2.54 -17.49 -2.46
C ALA A 127 2.17 -18.40 -3.64
N GLU A 128 3.09 -19.21 -4.13
CA GLU A 128 2.84 -20.20 -5.18
C GLU A 128 1.72 -21.16 -4.78
N LYS A 129 1.79 -21.70 -3.55
CA LYS A 129 0.74 -22.56 -3.00
C LYS A 129 -0.61 -21.85 -2.89
N ALA A 130 -0.62 -20.54 -2.67
CA ALA A 130 -1.83 -19.73 -2.63
C ALA A 130 -2.29 -19.28 -4.03
N GLY A 131 -1.48 -19.47 -5.07
CA GLY A 131 -1.76 -19.06 -6.44
C GLY A 131 -1.69 -17.55 -6.65
N ILE A 132 -0.85 -16.83 -5.89
CA ILE A 132 -0.69 -15.38 -5.95
C ILE A 132 0.75 -14.99 -6.31
N PRO A 133 0.97 -13.85 -7.03
CA PRO A 133 2.31 -13.39 -7.37
C PRO A 133 3.08 -12.83 -6.16
N VAL A 134 4.41 -12.79 -6.35
CA VAL A 134 5.35 -12.15 -5.43
C VAL A 134 6.08 -11.04 -6.17
N LEU A 135 6.07 -9.84 -5.61
CA LEU A 135 6.87 -8.71 -6.03
C LEU A 135 8.18 -8.71 -5.23
N LEU A 136 9.30 -8.88 -5.92
CA LEU A 136 10.64 -8.98 -5.32
C LEU A 136 11.44 -7.72 -5.60
N THR A 137 12.14 -7.21 -4.61
CA THR A 137 13.10 -6.11 -4.77
C THR A 137 14.36 -6.61 -5.49
N ILE A 138 14.77 -5.90 -6.52
CA ILE A 138 16.07 -6.01 -7.18
C ILE A 138 16.92 -4.85 -6.68
N PRO A 139 18.01 -5.08 -5.93
CA PRO A 139 18.95 -4.05 -5.53
C PRO A 139 19.50 -3.31 -6.74
N ILE A 140 19.52 -1.98 -6.69
CA ILE A 140 20.15 -1.16 -7.73
C ILE A 140 20.97 0.00 -7.16
N ALA A 141 21.08 0.10 -5.82
CA ALA A 141 21.85 1.17 -5.17
C ALA A 141 23.36 1.13 -5.52
N GLY A 142 23.87 -0.05 -5.91
CA GLY A 142 25.23 -0.25 -6.43
C GLY A 142 26.12 -1.11 -5.55
N TYR A 143 25.65 -1.51 -4.37
CA TYR A 143 26.36 -2.40 -3.46
C TYR A 143 25.37 -3.32 -2.73
N VAL A 144 25.80 -4.58 -2.49
CA VAL A 144 25.08 -5.54 -1.66
C VAL A 144 26.03 -6.10 -0.59
N SER A 145 25.49 -6.60 0.52
CA SER A 145 26.26 -7.12 1.64
C SER A 145 27.21 -8.24 1.22
N ALA A 146 28.46 -8.19 1.64
CA ALA A 146 29.44 -9.26 1.39
C ALA A 146 29.50 -10.28 2.52
N ASP A 147 29.10 -9.91 3.73
CA ASP A 147 29.22 -10.70 4.95
C ASP A 147 28.27 -10.19 6.03
N ARG A 148 28.27 -10.87 7.18
CA ARG A 148 27.53 -10.49 8.38
C ARG A 148 28.44 -10.27 9.61
N ASP A 149 29.75 -10.44 9.47
CA ASP A 149 30.75 -10.35 10.55
C ASP A 149 31.92 -9.42 10.19
N PRO A 150 32.39 -8.61 11.11
CA PRO A 150 31.94 -8.45 12.50
C PRO A 150 30.65 -7.64 12.62
N PRO A 151 29.86 -7.81 13.71
CA PRO A 151 28.66 -7.02 13.94
C PRO A 151 28.96 -5.54 14.18
N GLY A 152 27.93 -4.70 14.01
CA GLY A 152 27.96 -3.24 14.18
C GLY A 152 28.19 -2.48 12.88
N PRO A 153 28.19 -1.14 12.95
CA PRO A 153 28.28 -0.27 11.76
C PRO A 153 29.44 -0.64 10.84
N VAL A 154 29.15 -0.90 9.57
CA VAL A 154 30.19 -1.35 8.60
C VAL A 154 31.35 -0.38 8.47
N GLN A 155 31.13 0.92 8.70
CA GLN A 155 32.16 1.97 8.68
C GLN A 155 33.24 1.74 9.75
N ASN A 156 32.94 1.00 10.83
CA ASN A 156 33.92 0.66 11.87
C ASN A 156 35.01 -0.31 11.37
N SER A 157 34.80 -0.95 10.21
CA SER A 157 35.81 -1.82 9.57
C SER A 157 36.95 -1.02 8.89
N GLY A 158 36.89 0.31 8.89
CA GLY A 158 37.95 1.19 8.39
C GLY A 158 37.61 1.86 7.05
N ALA A 159 38.54 2.63 6.51
CA ALA A 159 38.30 3.46 5.31
C ALA A 159 37.95 2.68 4.04
N ASP A 160 38.33 1.42 3.97
CA ASP A 160 38.07 0.55 2.80
C ASP A 160 36.85 -0.37 3.02
N TYR A 161 35.95 -0.04 3.95
CA TYR A 161 34.79 -0.88 4.28
C TYR A 161 33.91 -1.21 3.07
N LEU A 162 33.74 -0.32 2.09
CA LEU A 162 33.01 -0.61 0.86
C LEU A 162 33.61 -1.77 0.05
N LYS A 163 34.92 -2.03 0.16
CA LYS A 163 35.59 -3.14 -0.54
C LYS A 163 35.62 -4.41 0.29
N THR A 164 35.50 -4.30 1.61
CA THR A 164 35.67 -5.43 2.52
C THR A 164 34.36 -5.95 3.07
N ARG A 165 33.32 -5.08 3.14
CA ARG A 165 32.03 -5.41 3.72
C ARG A 165 30.90 -5.43 2.69
N PHE A 166 31.18 -5.01 1.44
CA PHE A 166 30.22 -5.00 0.35
C PHE A 166 30.84 -5.60 -0.91
N ARG A 167 29.96 -6.05 -1.81
CA ARG A 167 30.27 -6.40 -3.19
C ARG A 167 29.55 -5.42 -4.11
N VAL A 168 30.16 -5.13 -5.26
CA VAL A 168 29.51 -4.25 -6.25
C VAL A 168 28.29 -4.97 -6.82
N ASP A 169 27.20 -4.25 -6.92
CA ASP A 169 25.97 -4.72 -7.53
C ASP A 169 25.89 -4.26 -8.99
N GLU A 170 25.77 -5.19 -9.91
CA GLU A 170 25.78 -4.95 -11.36
C GLU A 170 24.56 -5.53 -12.06
N PRO A 171 23.99 -4.84 -13.07
CA PRO A 171 22.79 -5.34 -13.76
C PRO A 171 23.05 -6.62 -14.56
N THR A 172 24.25 -6.78 -15.15
CA THR A 172 24.53 -7.90 -16.08
C THR A 172 25.85 -8.58 -15.80
N GLY A 173 25.82 -9.89 -15.70
CA GLY A 173 26.98 -10.75 -15.47
C GLY A 173 27.60 -11.33 -16.74
N PRO A 174 28.70 -12.08 -16.58
CA PRO A 174 29.32 -12.82 -17.67
C PRO A 174 28.41 -13.95 -18.19
N ASN A 175 28.50 -14.24 -19.49
CA ASN A 175 27.75 -15.32 -20.11
C ASN A 175 28.62 -16.58 -20.26
N PRO A 176 28.04 -17.78 -20.17
CA PRO A 176 26.61 -18.05 -19.91
C PRO A 176 26.23 -17.78 -18.43
N LEU A 177 24.97 -17.38 -18.18
CA LEU A 177 24.44 -17.25 -16.82
C LEU A 177 24.45 -18.60 -16.11
N THR A 178 24.68 -18.60 -14.81
CA THR A 178 24.72 -19.80 -13.96
C THR A 178 23.72 -19.67 -12.81
N THR A 179 23.28 -20.82 -12.28
CA THR A 179 22.50 -20.91 -11.05
C THR A 179 23.36 -21.14 -9.81
N THR A 180 24.69 -21.19 -9.97
CA THR A 180 25.62 -21.40 -8.87
C THR A 180 26.22 -20.06 -8.49
N PRO A 181 25.99 -19.56 -7.27
CA PRO A 181 26.64 -18.36 -6.76
C PRO A 181 28.16 -18.45 -6.80
N ASN A 182 28.81 -17.32 -6.94
CA ASN A 182 30.26 -17.25 -6.90
C ASN A 182 30.74 -16.11 -6.00
N GLU A 183 30.72 -16.35 -4.70
CA GLU A 183 31.13 -15.39 -3.68
C GLU A 183 32.61 -14.97 -3.75
N THR A 184 33.40 -15.59 -4.65
CA THR A 184 34.81 -15.20 -4.87
C THR A 184 34.96 -14.04 -5.84
N LEU A 185 33.90 -13.68 -6.59
CA LEU A 185 33.89 -12.51 -7.47
C LEU A 185 33.65 -11.24 -6.65
N PRO A 186 34.22 -10.10 -7.08
CA PRO A 186 33.97 -8.81 -6.42
C PRO A 186 32.54 -8.30 -6.67
N ASP A 187 31.87 -8.79 -7.70
CA ASP A 187 30.59 -8.30 -8.18
C ASP A 187 29.49 -9.33 -7.97
N VAL A 188 28.25 -8.85 -7.75
CA VAL A 188 27.01 -9.64 -7.73
C VAL A 188 26.14 -9.17 -8.90
N TYR A 189 25.55 -10.11 -9.63
CA TYR A 189 24.86 -9.80 -10.88
C TYR A 189 23.36 -10.06 -10.77
N GLN A 190 22.53 -9.06 -11.10
CA GLN A 190 21.08 -9.17 -10.95
C GLN A 190 20.40 -9.95 -12.08
N ASP A 191 20.94 -9.96 -13.31
CA ASP A 191 20.47 -10.88 -14.35
C ASP A 191 20.68 -12.34 -13.96
N GLN A 192 21.75 -12.65 -13.23
CA GLN A 192 22.01 -13.99 -12.70
C GLN A 192 21.05 -14.34 -11.55
N TYR A 193 20.70 -13.38 -10.70
CA TYR A 193 19.69 -13.55 -9.67
C TYR A 193 18.32 -13.90 -10.28
N VAL A 194 17.86 -13.12 -11.25
CA VAL A 194 16.61 -13.41 -11.98
C VAL A 194 16.67 -14.78 -12.68
N TYR A 195 17.80 -15.09 -13.32
CA TYR A 195 17.99 -16.41 -13.95
C TYR A 195 17.91 -17.54 -12.91
N TRP A 196 18.58 -17.39 -11.77
CA TRP A 196 18.52 -18.35 -10.66
C TRP A 196 17.09 -18.56 -10.18
N LEU A 197 16.33 -17.49 -9.97
CA LEU A 197 14.91 -17.55 -9.57
C LEU A 197 14.08 -18.34 -10.59
N THR A 198 14.20 -18.06 -11.89
CA THR A 198 13.46 -18.77 -12.95
C THR A 198 13.75 -20.28 -13.01
N LYS A 199 14.89 -20.72 -12.47
CA LYS A 199 15.27 -22.15 -12.41
C LYS A 199 14.93 -22.80 -11.07
N THR A 200 14.95 -22.03 -9.99
CA THR A 200 14.70 -22.53 -8.63
C THR A 200 13.21 -22.63 -8.33
N VAL A 201 12.42 -21.64 -8.80
CA VAL A 201 10.96 -21.55 -8.57
C VAL A 201 10.22 -21.33 -9.90
N PRO A 202 10.28 -22.29 -10.84
CA PRO A 202 9.82 -22.09 -12.21
C PRO A 202 8.30 -21.89 -12.35
N ASP A 203 7.52 -22.28 -11.34
CA ASP A 203 6.06 -22.19 -11.35
C ASP A 203 5.55 -20.94 -10.58
N ALA A 204 6.44 -20.22 -9.90
CA ALA A 204 6.10 -19.00 -9.17
C ALA A 204 5.82 -17.83 -10.13
N GLN A 205 4.80 -17.04 -9.80
CA GLN A 205 4.50 -15.79 -10.51
C GLN A 205 5.34 -14.66 -9.89
N LEU A 206 6.43 -14.29 -10.56
CA LEU A 206 7.35 -13.28 -10.07
C LEU A 206 7.16 -11.94 -10.79
N MET A 207 7.21 -10.86 -10.02
CA MET A 207 7.30 -9.48 -10.44
C MET A 207 8.54 -8.86 -9.80
N PHE A 208 9.10 -7.81 -10.37
CA PHE A 208 10.35 -7.22 -9.90
C PHE A 208 10.20 -5.71 -9.68
N SER A 209 10.59 -5.25 -8.51
CA SER A 209 10.62 -3.85 -8.10
C SER A 209 12.07 -3.35 -8.15
N LEU A 210 12.29 -2.19 -8.78
CA LEU A 210 13.63 -1.59 -8.92
C LEU A 210 13.98 -0.83 -7.64
N ASP A 211 14.50 -1.58 -6.66
CA ASP A 211 14.90 -1.12 -5.33
C ASP A 211 13.74 -0.69 -4.42
N ASN A 212 14.06 0.15 -3.44
CA ASN A 212 13.17 0.72 -2.43
C ASN A 212 13.59 2.15 -2.14
N GLU A 213 12.67 3.10 -2.28
CA GLU A 213 12.82 4.52 -1.92
C GLU A 213 14.18 5.15 -2.30
N PRO A 214 14.55 5.11 -3.58
CA PRO A 214 15.87 5.58 -4.03
C PRO A 214 16.10 7.08 -3.80
N ASP A 215 15.04 7.84 -3.65
CA ASP A 215 15.04 9.23 -3.25
C ASP A 215 15.52 9.45 -1.80
N LEU A 216 15.51 8.40 -0.97
CA LEU A 216 16.00 8.43 0.40
C LEU A 216 17.36 7.74 0.62
N TRP A 217 17.98 7.11 -0.38
CA TRP A 217 19.26 6.36 -0.20
C TRP A 217 20.34 7.17 0.50
N GLY A 218 20.45 8.48 0.21
CA GLY A 218 21.44 9.36 0.86
C GLY A 218 21.29 9.44 2.38
N SER A 219 20.15 9.03 2.95
CA SER A 219 19.89 8.98 4.39
C SER A 219 19.67 7.56 4.91
N THR A 220 18.95 6.73 4.17
CA THR A 220 18.64 5.36 4.59
C THR A 220 19.81 4.40 4.39
N HIS A 221 20.59 4.60 3.34
CA HIS A 221 21.77 3.80 2.97
C HIS A 221 23.01 4.64 2.72
N SER A 222 23.27 5.62 3.60
CA SER A 222 24.42 6.53 3.47
C SER A 222 25.79 5.82 3.52
N GLU A 223 25.84 4.58 3.98
CA GLU A 223 27.05 3.74 4.00
C GLU A 223 27.45 3.26 2.59
N ILE A 224 26.50 3.11 1.66
CA ILE A 224 26.76 2.71 0.27
C ILE A 224 26.44 3.84 -0.73
N HIS A 225 25.52 4.73 -0.38
CA HIS A 225 25.07 5.82 -1.26
C HIS A 225 24.96 7.15 -0.49
N PRO A 226 26.06 7.81 -0.08
CA PRO A 226 26.02 8.98 0.80
C PRO A 226 25.54 10.28 0.13
N ALA A 227 25.47 10.33 -1.19
CA ALA A 227 25.00 11.49 -1.93
C ALA A 227 23.48 11.40 -2.18
N ALA A 228 22.82 12.55 -2.32
CA ALA A 228 21.43 12.57 -2.79
C ALA A 228 21.36 12.02 -4.23
N THR A 229 20.40 11.14 -4.47
CA THR A 229 20.13 10.55 -5.79
C THR A 229 19.72 11.62 -6.80
N THR A 230 20.26 11.58 -8.02
CA THR A 230 19.88 12.49 -9.09
C THR A 230 18.89 11.83 -10.06
N TYR A 231 18.11 12.64 -10.79
CA TYR A 231 17.18 12.15 -11.82
C TYR A 231 17.87 11.25 -12.86
N THR A 232 19.02 11.70 -13.35
CA THR A 232 19.75 10.98 -14.41
C THR A 232 20.42 9.70 -13.89
N GLU A 233 20.88 9.70 -12.65
CA GLU A 233 21.42 8.51 -12.01
C GLU A 233 20.36 7.43 -11.87
N LEU A 234 19.23 7.77 -11.22
CA LEU A 234 18.15 6.82 -10.99
C LEU A 234 17.62 6.25 -12.30
N LEU A 235 17.29 7.11 -13.27
CA LEU A 235 16.83 6.66 -14.58
C LEU A 235 17.84 5.71 -15.25
N SER A 236 19.14 6.00 -15.18
CA SER A 236 20.19 5.15 -15.78
C SER A 236 20.22 3.77 -15.14
N LYS A 237 20.12 3.72 -13.82
CA LYS A 237 20.06 2.47 -13.06
C LYS A 237 18.77 1.71 -13.39
N ASP A 238 17.61 2.33 -13.28
CA ASP A 238 16.31 1.72 -13.60
C ASP A 238 16.30 1.05 -14.96
N LEU A 239 16.75 1.77 -15.99
CA LEU A 239 16.76 1.25 -17.36
C LEU A 239 17.78 0.11 -17.55
N ALA A 240 18.96 0.18 -16.92
CA ALA A 240 19.97 -0.86 -17.05
C ALA A 240 19.52 -2.18 -16.40
N TYR A 241 18.96 -2.09 -15.18
CA TYR A 241 18.48 -3.27 -14.46
C TYR A 241 17.18 -3.83 -15.07
N ALA A 242 16.24 -2.98 -15.47
CA ALA A 242 15.05 -3.42 -16.20
C ALA A 242 15.41 -4.16 -17.50
N ALA A 243 16.37 -3.65 -18.29
CA ALA A 243 16.83 -4.31 -19.50
C ALA A 243 17.50 -5.67 -19.20
N ALA A 244 18.25 -5.79 -18.10
CA ALA A 244 18.86 -7.02 -17.65
C ALA A 244 17.80 -8.07 -17.25
N ILE A 245 16.77 -7.68 -16.50
CA ILE A 245 15.63 -8.51 -16.13
C ILE A 245 14.91 -9.00 -17.39
N LYS A 246 14.52 -8.07 -18.29
CA LYS A 246 13.78 -8.40 -19.53
C LYS A 246 14.58 -9.29 -20.49
N LYS A 247 15.90 -9.25 -20.45
CA LYS A 247 16.75 -10.15 -21.24
C LYS A 247 16.67 -11.60 -20.75
N VAL A 248 16.49 -11.82 -19.45
CA VAL A 248 16.36 -13.13 -18.83
C VAL A 248 14.93 -13.64 -18.90
N ASP A 249 13.98 -12.78 -18.53
CA ASP A 249 12.55 -13.04 -18.56
C ASP A 249 11.82 -11.89 -19.27
N PRO A 250 11.59 -12.01 -20.58
CA PRO A 250 10.90 -10.98 -21.36
C PRO A 250 9.45 -10.71 -20.93
N ALA A 251 8.83 -11.65 -20.20
CA ALA A 251 7.45 -11.53 -19.74
C ALA A 251 7.33 -10.92 -18.33
N ALA A 252 8.44 -10.81 -17.60
CA ALA A 252 8.44 -10.29 -16.24
C ALA A 252 7.81 -8.89 -16.16
N ALA A 253 6.94 -8.66 -15.19
CA ALA A 253 6.51 -7.32 -14.81
C ALA A 253 7.65 -6.65 -14.00
N VAL A 254 7.99 -5.41 -14.38
CA VAL A 254 9.01 -4.59 -13.71
C VAL A 254 8.37 -3.28 -13.29
N THR A 255 8.54 -2.89 -12.03
CA THR A 255 7.98 -1.67 -11.46
C THR A 255 9.08 -0.70 -11.02
N GLY A 256 8.83 0.61 -11.10
CA GLY A 256 9.72 1.67 -10.66
C GLY A 256 9.04 3.06 -10.74
N PRO A 257 9.66 4.10 -10.23
CA PRO A 257 10.94 4.23 -9.56
C PRO A 257 10.90 3.94 -8.04
N VAL A 258 9.80 3.47 -7.49
CA VAL A 258 9.59 3.10 -6.07
C VAL A 258 9.82 4.29 -5.12
N SER A 259 9.29 5.45 -5.49
CA SER A 259 9.51 6.70 -4.76
C SER A 259 8.69 6.75 -3.45
N TYR A 260 9.30 7.26 -2.36
CA TYR A 260 8.79 7.17 -0.99
C TYR A 260 7.54 7.99 -0.69
N GLY A 261 7.29 9.07 -1.45
CA GLY A 261 6.16 9.95 -1.15
C GLY A 261 6.20 11.29 -1.90
N TRP A 262 5.38 12.24 -1.45
CA TRP A 262 5.08 13.48 -2.17
C TRP A 262 6.29 14.25 -2.69
N GLU A 263 7.28 14.54 -1.84
CA GLU A 263 8.46 15.30 -2.27
C GLU A 263 9.32 14.50 -3.25
N GLY A 264 9.32 13.18 -3.12
CA GLY A 264 9.91 12.26 -4.11
C GLY A 264 9.23 12.38 -5.47
N TYR A 265 7.90 12.44 -5.52
CA TYR A 265 7.14 12.58 -6.77
C TYR A 265 7.42 13.90 -7.49
N GLU A 266 7.55 14.98 -6.73
CA GLU A 266 7.77 16.32 -7.28
C GLU A 266 9.20 16.56 -7.70
N THR A 267 10.18 16.22 -6.85
CA THR A 267 11.57 16.67 -6.99
C THR A 267 12.63 15.59 -6.73
N LEU A 268 12.23 14.30 -6.57
CA LEU A 268 13.10 13.21 -6.11
C LEU A 268 13.82 13.64 -4.82
N GLN A 269 13.05 14.06 -3.82
CA GLN A 269 13.52 14.53 -2.51
C GLN A 269 14.52 15.70 -2.61
N ASN A 270 14.15 16.75 -3.34
CA ASN A 270 15.01 17.91 -3.60
C ASN A 270 16.35 17.53 -4.24
N ALA A 271 16.31 16.62 -5.22
CA ALA A 271 17.50 16.14 -5.92
C ALA A 271 18.35 17.27 -6.50
N PRO A 272 19.70 17.15 -6.51
CA PRO A 272 20.57 18.10 -7.16
C PRO A 272 20.17 18.32 -8.63
N GLY A 273 19.95 19.58 -9.02
CA GLY A 273 19.55 19.95 -10.38
C GLY A 273 18.07 19.74 -10.71
N SER A 274 17.20 19.34 -9.77
CA SER A 274 15.76 19.13 -9.99
C SER A 274 15.06 20.31 -10.66
N ALA A 275 15.41 21.54 -10.31
CA ALA A 275 14.84 22.75 -10.91
C ALA A 275 15.07 22.87 -12.44
N GLU A 276 16.07 22.22 -13.00
CA GLU A 276 16.35 22.20 -14.45
C GLU A 276 15.45 21.23 -15.20
N TYR A 277 14.98 20.17 -14.53
CA TYR A 277 14.20 19.09 -15.14
C TYR A 277 12.69 19.22 -14.92
N GLY A 278 12.26 19.98 -13.89
CA GLY A 278 10.87 20.08 -13.48
C GLY A 278 10.38 18.89 -12.67
N ASN A 279 9.07 18.60 -12.70
CA ASN A 279 8.49 17.51 -11.94
C ASN A 279 9.16 16.17 -12.27
N PHE A 280 9.56 15.43 -11.21
CA PHE A 280 10.34 14.20 -11.37
C PHE A 280 9.57 13.11 -12.10
N LEU A 281 8.33 12.81 -11.66
CA LEU A 281 7.57 11.72 -12.27
C LEU A 281 7.28 11.98 -13.75
N ASP A 282 6.94 13.21 -14.13
CA ASP A 282 6.71 13.57 -15.52
C ASP A 282 7.98 13.42 -16.37
N TRP A 283 9.13 13.82 -15.81
CA TRP A 283 10.42 13.70 -16.47
C TRP A 283 10.81 12.23 -16.62
N TRP A 284 10.71 11.45 -15.54
CA TRP A 284 11.10 10.04 -15.51
C TRP A 284 10.24 9.22 -16.49
N MET A 285 8.91 9.32 -16.43
CA MET A 285 8.00 8.59 -17.31
C MET A 285 8.26 8.88 -18.80
N ARG A 286 8.53 10.15 -19.17
CA ARG A 286 8.86 10.48 -20.56
C ARG A 286 10.15 9.82 -21.03
N HIS A 287 11.15 9.70 -20.16
CA HIS A 287 12.43 9.07 -20.51
C HIS A 287 12.31 7.54 -20.56
N VAL A 288 11.54 6.92 -19.67
CA VAL A 288 11.20 5.48 -19.75
C VAL A 288 10.51 5.18 -21.07
N LYS A 289 9.48 5.95 -21.45
CA LYS A 289 8.80 5.78 -22.74
C LYS A 289 9.76 5.88 -23.93
N ALA A 290 10.69 6.82 -23.89
CA ALA A 290 11.69 6.96 -24.95
C ALA A 290 12.64 5.76 -25.00
N ALA A 291 13.03 5.22 -23.84
CA ALA A 291 13.86 4.04 -23.74
C ALA A 291 13.13 2.78 -24.25
N ASP A 292 11.86 2.58 -23.92
CA ASP A 292 11.00 1.52 -24.43
C ASP A 292 10.95 1.53 -25.96
N ALA A 293 10.80 2.71 -26.55
CA ALA A 293 10.78 2.86 -28.02
C ALA A 293 12.12 2.48 -28.66
N VAL A 294 13.25 2.75 -27.99
CA VAL A 294 14.59 2.35 -28.47
C VAL A 294 14.80 0.84 -28.30
N ALA A 295 14.37 0.29 -27.18
CA ALA A 295 14.46 -1.14 -26.87
C ALA A 295 13.51 -1.99 -27.72
N GLY A 296 12.44 -1.42 -28.26
CA GLY A 296 11.39 -2.14 -28.97
C GLY A 296 10.53 -3.03 -28.07
N THR A 297 10.57 -2.79 -26.76
CA THR A 297 9.81 -3.51 -25.73
C THR A 297 9.58 -2.62 -24.53
N THR A 298 8.55 -2.91 -23.73
CA THR A 298 8.33 -2.25 -22.42
C THR A 298 9.37 -2.76 -21.44
N LEU A 299 10.23 -1.89 -20.97
CA LEU A 299 11.24 -2.18 -19.95
C LEU A 299 10.63 -2.10 -18.56
N ILE A 300 9.88 -1.03 -18.26
CA ILE A 300 9.23 -0.80 -16.98
C ILE A 300 7.73 -0.68 -17.23
N ASN A 301 6.96 -1.53 -16.59
CA ASN A 301 5.52 -1.69 -16.81
C ASN A 301 4.68 -0.70 -16.01
N ASP A 302 5.10 -0.44 -14.76
CA ASP A 302 4.26 0.18 -13.77
C ASP A 302 5.00 1.36 -13.09
N LEU A 303 4.29 2.47 -12.89
CA LEU A 303 4.72 3.57 -12.03
C LEU A 303 4.47 3.15 -10.59
N ASP A 304 5.53 2.85 -9.87
CA ASP A 304 5.48 2.36 -8.49
C ASP A 304 5.84 3.47 -7.52
N LEU A 305 4.97 3.68 -6.55
CA LEU A 305 5.05 4.75 -5.57
C LEU A 305 4.70 4.21 -4.17
N HIS A 306 5.15 4.92 -3.14
CA HIS A 306 4.71 4.69 -1.76
C HIS A 306 3.81 5.83 -1.29
N TRP A 307 2.79 5.52 -0.50
CA TRP A 307 1.89 6.53 0.03
C TRP A 307 1.58 6.33 1.51
N TYR A 308 2.16 7.18 2.31
CA TYR A 308 1.85 7.33 3.73
C TYR A 308 1.30 8.74 3.95
N PRO A 309 0.01 8.92 4.28
CA PRO A 309 -0.59 10.25 4.38
C PRO A 309 0.10 11.11 5.43
N GLU A 310 0.27 12.39 5.09
CA GLU A 310 0.82 13.39 5.99
C GLU A 310 -0.25 14.06 6.88
N ALA A 311 -1.51 13.65 6.72
CA ALA A 311 -2.64 14.17 7.49
C ALA A 311 -2.39 14.10 9.00
N THR A 312 -2.75 15.16 9.71
CA THR A 312 -2.63 15.26 11.16
C THR A 312 -3.98 15.38 11.85
N GLY A 313 -4.06 14.82 13.06
CA GLY A 313 -5.19 14.99 13.98
C GLY A 313 -4.70 15.44 15.35
N GLY A 314 -5.07 16.67 15.75
CA GLY A 314 -4.55 17.25 16.99
C GLY A 314 -3.03 17.44 17.01
N GLY A 315 -2.44 17.67 15.85
CA GLY A 315 -0.99 17.86 15.67
C GLY A 315 -0.17 16.55 15.66
N GLN A 316 -0.83 15.38 15.59
CA GLN A 316 -0.16 14.09 15.45
C GLN A 316 -0.46 13.51 14.07
N ARG A 317 0.57 13.03 13.36
CA ARG A 317 0.40 12.32 12.09
C ARG A 317 -0.39 11.03 12.31
N ILE A 318 -1.33 10.73 11.41
CA ILE A 318 -2.28 9.63 11.60
C ILE A 318 -1.71 8.23 11.37
N THR A 319 -0.52 8.09 10.77
CA THR A 319 0.09 6.80 10.43
C THR A 319 0.62 6.00 11.63
N GLY A 320 0.61 6.60 12.84
CA GLY A 320 0.94 5.91 14.07
C GLY A 320 -0.23 5.12 14.68
N THR A 321 -0.01 4.60 15.89
CA THR A 321 -1.01 3.80 16.64
C THR A 321 -2.03 4.64 17.41
N GLY A 322 -1.95 5.98 17.37
CA GLY A 322 -2.80 6.88 18.14
C GLY A 322 -4.29 6.74 17.81
N THR A 323 -5.13 6.80 18.86
CA THR A 323 -6.58 6.66 18.77
C THR A 323 -7.33 7.77 19.49
N SER A 324 -6.71 8.95 19.67
CA SER A 324 -7.43 10.12 20.16
C SER A 324 -8.58 10.49 19.21
N PRO A 325 -9.65 11.14 19.71
CA PRO A 325 -10.77 11.54 18.84
C PRO A 325 -10.34 12.37 17.62
N ALA A 326 -9.30 13.19 17.75
CA ALA A 326 -8.78 14.01 16.65
C ALA A 326 -8.04 13.15 15.60
N GLU A 327 -7.18 12.23 16.03
CA GLU A 327 -6.48 11.30 15.13
C GLU A 327 -7.46 10.36 14.42
N VAL A 328 -8.45 9.82 15.14
CA VAL A 328 -9.52 8.99 14.56
C VAL A 328 -10.28 9.75 13.49
N ALA A 329 -10.73 10.97 13.79
CA ALA A 329 -11.47 11.78 12.83
C ALA A 329 -10.63 12.12 11.59
N ALA A 330 -9.37 12.47 11.74
CA ALA A 330 -8.46 12.74 10.64
C ALA A 330 -8.20 11.47 9.80
N ARG A 331 -7.92 10.33 10.44
CA ARG A 331 -7.65 9.04 9.77
C ARG A 331 -8.82 8.58 8.93
N GLU A 332 -10.06 8.66 9.46
CA GLU A 332 -11.25 8.24 8.74
C GLU A 332 -11.59 9.15 7.54
N GLN A 333 -11.08 10.38 7.51
CA GLN A 333 -11.24 11.30 6.37
C GLN A 333 -10.07 11.25 5.38
N ALA A 334 -8.86 10.90 5.82
CA ALA A 334 -7.65 10.96 5.01
C ALA A 334 -7.71 10.18 3.68
N PRO A 335 -8.42 9.03 3.54
CA PRO A 335 -8.58 8.39 2.24
C PRO A 335 -9.23 9.27 1.16
N ARG A 336 -9.93 10.33 1.54
CA ARG A 336 -10.47 11.31 0.57
C ARG A 336 -9.38 12.05 -0.18
N SER A 337 -8.20 12.21 0.38
CA SER A 337 -7.05 12.82 -0.31
C SER A 337 -6.63 12.04 -1.55
N LEU A 338 -6.99 10.75 -1.64
CA LEU A 338 -6.72 9.95 -2.83
C LEU A 338 -7.58 10.33 -4.06
N TRP A 339 -8.78 10.98 -3.85
CA TRP A 339 -9.72 11.12 -4.96
C TRP A 339 -10.64 12.34 -4.93
N ASP A 340 -10.73 13.06 -3.80
CA ASP A 340 -11.70 14.15 -3.61
C ASP A 340 -10.99 15.51 -3.64
N PRO A 341 -11.00 16.22 -4.78
CA PRO A 341 -10.31 17.51 -4.91
C PRO A 341 -10.89 18.60 -3.99
N THR A 342 -12.06 18.34 -3.38
CA THR A 342 -12.68 19.27 -2.43
C THR A 342 -12.29 19.02 -0.98
N TYR A 343 -11.56 17.95 -0.70
CA TYR A 343 -11.06 17.64 0.64
C TYR A 343 -9.64 18.17 0.79
N VAL A 344 -9.45 19.02 1.77
CA VAL A 344 -8.14 19.57 2.17
C VAL A 344 -7.84 19.00 3.55
N GLU A 345 -6.89 18.11 3.63
CA GLU A 345 -6.41 17.55 4.89
C GLU A 345 -5.51 18.54 5.63
N ASP A 346 -5.35 18.38 6.93
CA ASP A 346 -4.37 19.14 7.71
C ASP A 346 -2.99 18.49 7.56
N SER A 347 -2.23 18.94 6.55
CA SER A 347 -0.87 18.44 6.24
C SER A 347 -0.01 19.54 5.61
N TRP A 348 1.30 19.38 5.68
CA TRP A 348 2.25 20.26 5.00
C TRP A 348 2.08 20.21 3.46
N ILE A 349 1.66 19.07 2.92
CA ILE A 349 1.40 18.93 1.48
C ILE A 349 0.36 19.94 1.01
N THR A 350 -0.77 20.00 1.71
CA THR A 350 -1.85 20.92 1.33
C THR A 350 -1.52 22.37 1.66
N GLN A 351 -0.76 22.62 2.73
CA GLN A 351 -0.45 23.97 3.19
C GLN A 351 0.69 24.61 2.37
N ASP A 352 1.79 23.87 2.18
CA ASP A 352 3.01 24.41 1.62
C ASP A 352 3.16 24.09 0.11
N SER A 353 2.84 22.85 -0.32
CA SER A 353 3.01 22.44 -1.72
C SER A 353 1.82 22.78 -2.60
N LEU A 354 0.58 22.69 -2.05
CA LEU A 354 -0.66 22.85 -2.82
C LEU A 354 -1.44 24.14 -2.49
N GLU A 355 -0.86 25.07 -1.75
CA GLU A 355 -1.42 26.40 -1.47
C GLU A 355 -2.89 26.35 -0.98
N GLY A 356 -3.25 25.37 -0.15
CA GLY A 356 -4.60 25.18 0.40
C GLY A 356 -5.55 24.37 -0.47
N HIS A 357 -5.05 23.67 -1.50
CA HIS A 357 -5.86 22.80 -2.34
C HIS A 357 -5.79 21.34 -1.91
N GLY A 358 -6.79 20.53 -2.32
CA GLY A 358 -6.82 19.09 -2.09
C GLY A 358 -5.74 18.36 -2.90
N ILE A 359 -5.29 17.23 -2.36
CA ILE A 359 -4.23 16.42 -3.00
C ILE A 359 -4.74 15.75 -4.27
N ASP A 360 -5.94 15.11 -4.23
CA ASP A 360 -6.57 14.44 -5.37
C ASP A 360 -5.58 13.47 -6.07
N LEU A 361 -4.91 12.63 -5.26
CA LEU A 361 -3.67 11.93 -5.64
C LEU A 361 -3.82 11.04 -6.87
N VAL A 362 -4.79 10.11 -6.86
CA VAL A 362 -4.91 9.12 -7.96
C VAL A 362 -5.31 9.78 -9.28
N PRO A 363 -6.33 10.67 -9.34
CA PRO A 363 -6.63 11.42 -10.56
C PRO A 363 -5.46 12.30 -11.06
N ARG A 364 -4.67 12.88 -10.15
CA ARG A 364 -3.47 13.66 -10.50
C ARG A 364 -2.43 12.78 -11.17
N LEU A 365 -2.09 11.64 -10.56
CA LEU A 365 -1.12 10.68 -11.10
C LEU A 365 -1.59 10.07 -12.43
N ASP A 366 -2.87 9.69 -12.54
CA ASP A 366 -3.46 9.23 -13.80
C ASP A 366 -3.31 10.28 -14.92
N GLY A 367 -3.53 11.56 -14.58
CA GLY A 367 -3.32 12.67 -15.50
C GLY A 367 -1.87 12.80 -15.97
N GLN A 368 -0.90 12.63 -15.06
CA GLN A 368 0.54 12.63 -15.38
C GLN A 368 0.93 11.44 -16.25
N ILE A 369 0.43 10.23 -15.94
CA ILE A 369 0.65 9.02 -16.76
C ILE A 369 0.13 9.23 -18.18
N VAL A 370 -1.12 9.69 -18.32
CA VAL A 370 -1.73 9.95 -19.65
C VAL A 370 -0.91 10.96 -20.45
N ALA A 371 -0.36 11.99 -19.80
CA ALA A 371 0.43 13.03 -20.47
C ALA A 371 1.85 12.56 -20.82
N SER A 372 2.49 11.77 -19.97
CA SER A 372 3.93 11.47 -20.06
C SER A 372 4.22 10.09 -20.65
N ASN A 373 3.54 9.03 -20.17
CA ASN A 373 3.70 7.66 -20.67
C ASN A 373 2.36 6.90 -20.67
N PRO A 374 1.44 7.21 -21.60
CA PRO A 374 0.13 6.57 -21.64
C PRO A 374 0.24 5.06 -21.84
N GLY A 375 -0.44 4.32 -20.96
CA GLY A 375 -0.43 2.85 -20.92
C GLY A 375 0.45 2.26 -19.81
N MET A 376 1.27 3.05 -19.12
CA MET A 376 1.89 2.66 -17.86
C MET A 376 0.81 2.51 -16.78
N ASN A 377 0.89 1.49 -15.94
CA ASN A 377 -0.04 1.32 -14.84
C ASN A 377 0.40 2.15 -13.62
N LEU A 378 -0.45 2.25 -12.60
CA LEU A 378 -0.15 2.91 -11.34
C LEU A 378 -0.17 1.89 -10.20
N ASP A 379 0.91 1.83 -9.43
CA ASP A 379 1.07 0.97 -8.28
C ASP A 379 1.38 1.78 -7.01
N PHE A 380 0.93 1.26 -5.85
CA PHE A 380 1.31 1.74 -4.53
C PHE A 380 1.85 0.56 -3.71
N THR A 381 3.14 0.25 -3.85
CA THR A 381 3.72 -0.96 -3.25
C THR A 381 4.04 -0.83 -1.77
N GLU A 382 3.91 0.39 -1.22
CA GLU A 382 3.77 0.61 0.21
C GLU A 382 2.68 1.65 0.49
N TRP A 383 1.79 1.33 1.42
CA TRP A 383 0.81 2.26 1.94
C TRP A 383 0.27 1.81 3.30
N ASP A 384 0.00 2.77 4.19
CA ASP A 384 -0.70 2.56 5.46
C ASP A 384 -1.30 3.86 5.96
N TYR A 385 -2.40 3.74 6.72
CA TYR A 385 -3.11 4.85 7.35
C TYR A 385 -3.04 4.79 8.88
N GLY A 386 -2.26 3.85 9.43
CA GLY A 386 -2.03 3.68 10.86
C GLY A 386 -3.19 3.06 11.64
N ALA A 387 -2.93 2.82 12.92
CA ALA A 387 -3.86 2.22 13.88
C ALA A 387 -4.53 0.93 13.40
N GLY A 388 -3.75 0.02 12.78
CA GLY A 388 -4.22 -1.28 12.33
C GLY A 388 -4.75 -2.19 13.45
N GLN A 389 -4.49 -1.83 14.70
CA GLN A 389 -5.05 -2.47 15.90
C GLN A 389 -6.44 -1.94 16.29
N ALA A 390 -6.99 -0.95 15.59
CA ALA A 390 -8.23 -0.27 15.94
C ALA A 390 -9.21 -0.16 14.77
N ILE A 391 -10.50 0.04 15.07
CA ILE A 391 -11.55 0.15 14.05
C ILE A 391 -11.34 1.33 13.09
N SER A 392 -10.72 2.43 13.53
CA SER A 392 -10.42 3.56 12.66
C SER A 392 -9.39 3.21 11.58
N GLY A 393 -8.38 2.39 11.91
CA GLY A 393 -7.46 1.84 10.92
C GLY A 393 -8.18 0.93 9.93
N ALA A 394 -9.06 0.04 10.40
CA ALA A 394 -9.88 -0.80 9.51
C ALA A 394 -10.78 0.02 8.57
N ILE A 395 -11.37 1.11 9.06
CA ILE A 395 -12.23 2.01 8.27
C ILE A 395 -11.40 2.66 7.16
N ALA A 396 -10.24 3.22 7.50
CA ALA A 396 -9.35 3.84 6.53
C ALA A 396 -8.84 2.82 5.50
N THR A 397 -8.36 1.65 5.95
CA THR A 397 -7.91 0.56 5.08
C THR A 397 -9.02 0.10 4.12
N ALA A 398 -10.24 -0.13 4.62
CA ALA A 398 -11.37 -0.53 3.77
C ALA A 398 -11.75 0.55 2.75
N ASP A 399 -11.67 1.81 3.13
CA ASP A 399 -11.94 2.94 2.23
C ASP A 399 -10.90 3.01 1.10
N VAL A 400 -9.61 2.88 1.44
CA VAL A 400 -8.50 2.85 0.48
C VAL A 400 -8.65 1.71 -0.53
N LEU A 401 -8.93 0.48 -0.07
CA LEU A 401 -9.14 -0.68 -0.96
C LEU A 401 -10.29 -0.44 -1.95
N GLY A 402 -11.39 0.16 -1.49
CA GLY A 402 -12.50 0.53 -2.36
C GLY A 402 -12.14 1.63 -3.36
N ILE A 403 -11.34 2.63 -2.95
CA ILE A 403 -10.84 3.70 -3.82
C ILE A 403 -9.91 3.11 -4.89
N PHE A 404 -8.96 2.26 -4.53
CA PHE A 404 -8.05 1.64 -5.49
C PHE A 404 -8.80 0.85 -6.57
N GLY A 405 -9.80 0.04 -6.19
CA GLY A 405 -10.66 -0.64 -7.16
C GLY A 405 -11.42 0.32 -8.06
N ARG A 406 -12.02 1.38 -7.49
CA ARG A 406 -12.80 2.39 -8.23
C ARG A 406 -11.96 3.18 -9.24
N TYR A 407 -10.75 3.56 -8.87
CA TYR A 407 -9.87 4.37 -9.71
C TYR A 407 -8.95 3.54 -10.60
N GLY A 408 -8.93 2.20 -10.43
CA GLY A 408 -8.19 1.28 -11.30
C GLY A 408 -6.70 1.29 -11.05
N VAL A 409 -6.29 1.46 -9.80
CA VAL A 409 -4.92 1.17 -9.38
C VAL A 409 -4.62 -0.27 -9.75
N HIS A 410 -3.43 -0.54 -10.30
CA HIS A 410 -3.07 -1.86 -10.81
C HIS A 410 -2.57 -2.78 -9.69
N ALA A 411 -1.63 -2.33 -8.87
CA ALA A 411 -1.17 -3.08 -7.71
C ALA A 411 -1.02 -2.18 -6.48
N ALA A 412 -1.18 -2.75 -5.29
CA ALA A 412 -0.92 -2.05 -4.06
C ALA A 412 -0.56 -3.06 -2.96
N ALA A 413 0.41 -2.74 -2.11
CA ALA A 413 0.80 -3.60 -1.00
C ALA A 413 0.79 -2.84 0.33
N PHE A 414 -0.10 -3.26 1.22
CA PHE A 414 -0.23 -2.71 2.56
C PHE A 414 1.05 -2.95 3.38
N TRP A 415 1.54 -1.94 4.06
CA TRP A 415 2.67 -2.02 4.98
C TRP A 415 2.22 -1.73 6.39
N GLY A 416 2.17 -2.75 7.24
CA GLY A 416 1.85 -2.57 8.65
C GLY A 416 3.00 -1.94 9.41
N LEU A 417 2.80 -0.73 9.92
CA LEU A 417 3.79 0.00 10.74
C LEU A 417 3.70 -0.35 12.23
N THR A 418 2.71 -1.14 12.63
CA THR A 418 2.48 -1.55 14.01
C THR A 418 2.68 -3.05 14.18
N SER A 419 2.88 -3.49 15.42
CA SER A 419 3.03 -4.92 15.73
C SER A 419 1.69 -5.70 15.75
N ASP A 420 0.55 -4.99 15.69
CA ASP A 420 -0.81 -5.57 15.69
C ASP A 420 -1.62 -4.94 14.56
N GLU A 421 -1.90 -5.72 13.53
CA GLU A 421 -2.65 -5.32 12.34
C GLU A 421 -4.02 -6.00 12.24
N ALA A 422 -4.52 -6.55 13.33
CA ALA A 422 -5.72 -7.40 13.33
C ALA A 422 -6.96 -6.73 12.72
N PHE A 423 -7.16 -5.42 12.92
CA PHE A 423 -8.27 -4.68 12.31
C PHE A 423 -8.00 -4.32 10.85
N ALA A 424 -6.76 -4.02 10.46
CA ALA A 424 -6.40 -3.84 9.06
C ALA A 424 -6.63 -5.15 8.28
N TYR A 425 -6.18 -6.29 8.79
CA TYR A 425 -6.45 -7.60 8.17
C TYR A 425 -7.95 -7.92 8.10
N ALA A 426 -8.73 -7.49 9.10
CA ALA A 426 -10.18 -7.61 9.05
C ALA A 426 -10.82 -6.74 7.95
N ALA A 427 -10.26 -5.56 7.65
CA ALA A 427 -10.71 -4.73 6.53
C ALA A 427 -10.44 -5.43 5.19
N PHE A 428 -9.28 -6.02 4.99
CA PHE A 428 -9.02 -6.89 3.82
C PHE A 428 -10.02 -8.04 3.76
N ALA A 429 -10.32 -8.68 4.90
CA ALA A 429 -11.29 -9.77 4.94
C ALA A 429 -12.70 -9.32 4.51
N MET A 430 -13.09 -8.06 4.73
CA MET A 430 -14.37 -7.53 4.21
C MET A 430 -14.41 -7.53 2.68
N TYR A 431 -13.26 -7.47 1.99
CA TYR A 431 -13.16 -7.57 0.53
C TYR A 431 -12.82 -8.97 0.04
N ARG A 432 -12.10 -9.79 0.82
CA ARG A 432 -11.50 -11.05 0.33
C ARG A 432 -12.05 -12.30 0.99
N ASN A 433 -12.77 -12.17 2.12
CA ASN A 433 -13.18 -13.31 2.95
C ASN A 433 -14.33 -12.95 3.92
N TYR A 434 -15.29 -12.12 3.51
CA TYR A 434 -16.32 -11.57 4.41
C TYR A 434 -17.19 -12.63 5.10
N ASN A 435 -17.30 -13.83 4.54
CA ASN A 435 -18.07 -14.94 5.11
C ASN A 435 -17.21 -16.00 5.82
N GLY A 436 -15.88 -15.79 5.92
CA GLY A 436 -14.92 -16.74 6.49
C GLY A 436 -14.69 -18.00 5.63
N ARG A 437 -15.19 -18.03 4.37
CA ARG A 437 -15.08 -19.16 3.43
C ARG A 437 -14.55 -18.75 2.07
N GLY A 438 -13.99 -17.54 1.98
CA GLY A 438 -13.37 -17.01 0.78
C GLY A 438 -14.29 -16.27 -0.17
N ALA A 439 -15.52 -15.93 0.24
CA ALA A 439 -16.34 -15.00 -0.55
C ALA A 439 -15.75 -13.60 -0.48
N GLY A 440 -15.63 -12.94 -1.63
CA GLY A 440 -14.99 -11.65 -1.76
C GLY A 440 -15.77 -10.64 -2.60
N PHE A 441 -15.20 -9.48 -2.74
CA PHE A 441 -15.62 -8.44 -3.66
C PHE A 441 -15.37 -8.93 -5.09
N GLY A 442 -16.23 -8.60 -6.04
CA GLY A 442 -16.14 -9.07 -7.42
C GLY A 442 -14.94 -8.48 -8.18
N ASP A 443 -14.79 -8.92 -9.41
CA ASP A 443 -13.69 -8.52 -10.31
C ASP A 443 -13.98 -7.27 -11.14
N THR A 444 -15.20 -6.71 -11.05
CA THR A 444 -15.64 -5.56 -11.84
C THR A 444 -16.35 -4.55 -10.94
N GLU A 445 -15.75 -3.37 -10.77
CA GLU A 445 -16.35 -2.22 -10.09
C GLU A 445 -17.51 -1.67 -10.91
N VAL A 446 -18.58 -1.26 -10.22
CA VAL A 446 -19.76 -0.64 -10.81
C VAL A 446 -20.09 0.66 -10.10
N ASN A 447 -20.92 1.50 -10.76
CA ASN A 447 -21.27 2.80 -10.20
C ASN A 447 -21.98 2.68 -8.84
N ALA A 448 -21.39 3.28 -7.82
CA ALA A 448 -21.93 3.37 -6.47
C ALA A 448 -21.70 4.77 -5.90
N THR A 449 -22.76 5.44 -5.46
CA THR A 449 -22.71 6.80 -4.92
C THR A 449 -23.39 6.89 -3.57
N THR A 450 -22.95 7.88 -2.77
CA THR A 450 -23.53 8.21 -1.47
C THR A 450 -24.03 9.64 -1.45
N THR A 451 -25.10 9.92 -0.73
CA THR A 451 -25.58 11.29 -0.48
C THR A 451 -24.77 12.02 0.60
N ASP A 452 -23.86 11.33 1.29
CA ASP A 452 -22.99 11.91 2.33
C ASP A 452 -21.59 11.28 2.26
N LYS A 453 -20.72 11.85 1.42
CA LYS A 453 -19.33 11.39 1.25
C LYS A 453 -18.40 11.73 2.43
N VAL A 454 -18.85 12.53 3.38
CA VAL A 454 -18.06 12.87 4.58
C VAL A 454 -18.23 11.79 5.64
N SER A 455 -19.48 11.42 5.92
CA SER A 455 -19.77 10.46 6.97
C SER A 455 -19.82 9.01 6.48
N THR A 456 -19.85 8.78 5.16
CA THR A 456 -20.00 7.43 4.60
C THR A 456 -19.23 7.23 3.31
N SER A 457 -18.84 5.98 3.05
CA SER A 457 -18.34 5.55 1.75
C SER A 457 -19.14 4.33 1.25
N VAL A 458 -19.20 4.13 -0.08
CA VAL A 458 -19.83 2.98 -0.69
C VAL A 458 -19.07 2.54 -1.94
N TYR A 459 -18.85 1.23 -2.06
CA TYR A 459 -18.22 0.57 -3.20
C TYR A 459 -19.07 -0.62 -3.60
N ALA A 460 -19.18 -0.90 -4.88
CA ALA A 460 -19.96 -2.03 -5.36
C ALA A 460 -19.24 -2.73 -6.52
N SER A 461 -19.40 -4.03 -6.58
CA SER A 461 -18.84 -4.86 -7.63
C SER A 461 -19.83 -5.91 -8.12
N ILE A 462 -19.55 -6.42 -9.29
CA ILE A 462 -20.13 -7.63 -9.86
C ILE A 462 -18.99 -8.58 -10.25
N ASP A 463 -19.32 -9.85 -10.43
CA ASP A 463 -18.43 -10.79 -11.09
C ASP A 463 -18.71 -10.77 -12.59
N LYS A 464 -17.69 -10.59 -13.42
CA LYS A 464 -17.83 -10.61 -14.89
C LYS A 464 -18.48 -11.91 -15.39
N ALA A 465 -18.17 -13.02 -14.73
CA ALA A 465 -18.73 -14.33 -15.06
C ALA A 465 -20.17 -14.52 -14.58
N ASP A 466 -20.59 -13.81 -13.53
CA ASP A 466 -21.95 -13.79 -12.97
C ASP A 466 -22.36 -12.36 -12.59
N PRO A 467 -22.82 -11.55 -13.54
CA PRO A 467 -23.22 -10.15 -13.27
C PRO A 467 -24.41 -10.00 -12.31
N GLY A 468 -25.09 -11.10 -11.98
CA GLY A 468 -26.12 -11.17 -10.94
C GLY A 468 -25.58 -11.21 -9.53
N HIS A 469 -24.32 -11.62 -9.35
CA HIS A 469 -23.64 -11.61 -8.06
C HIS A 469 -23.09 -10.21 -7.77
N VAL A 470 -23.80 -9.48 -6.92
CA VAL A 470 -23.46 -8.11 -6.51
C VAL A 470 -22.92 -8.12 -5.09
N VAL A 471 -21.79 -7.45 -4.85
CA VAL A 471 -21.24 -7.25 -3.52
C VAL A 471 -21.09 -5.75 -3.27
N ILE A 472 -21.65 -5.27 -2.15
CA ILE A 472 -21.67 -3.84 -1.79
C ILE A 472 -20.94 -3.69 -0.46
N VAL A 473 -19.87 -2.88 -0.43
CA VAL A 473 -19.18 -2.48 0.79
C VAL A 473 -19.66 -1.08 1.17
N VAL A 474 -20.18 -0.91 2.38
CA VAL A 474 -20.60 0.37 2.93
C VAL A 474 -19.85 0.67 4.21
N ILE A 475 -19.38 1.89 4.36
CA ILE A 475 -18.56 2.35 5.48
C ILE A 475 -19.31 3.47 6.20
N ASN A 476 -19.44 3.35 7.52
CA ASN A 476 -19.95 4.41 8.40
C ASN A 476 -18.81 4.96 9.26
N LYS A 477 -18.42 6.19 9.00
CA LYS A 477 -17.38 6.94 9.73
C LYS A 477 -17.93 7.68 10.96
N SER A 478 -19.27 7.70 11.13
CA SER A 478 -19.92 8.43 12.22
C SER A 478 -19.81 7.67 13.54
N VAL A 479 -19.68 8.42 14.64
CA VAL A 479 -19.70 7.88 16.02
C VAL A 479 -21.07 7.34 16.45
N GLY A 480 -22.08 7.50 15.63
CA GLY A 480 -23.45 6.97 15.83
C GLY A 480 -23.90 6.05 14.70
N PRO A 481 -24.94 5.25 14.93
CA PRO A 481 -25.52 4.42 13.87
C PRO A 481 -26.17 5.30 12.80
N THR A 482 -26.04 4.87 11.53
CA THR A 482 -26.61 5.57 10.36
C THR A 482 -27.60 4.67 9.64
N THR A 483 -28.81 5.16 9.36
CA THR A 483 -29.80 4.41 8.58
C THR A 483 -29.54 4.64 7.08
N ALA A 484 -29.15 3.60 6.38
CA ALA A 484 -28.92 3.59 4.95
C ALA A 484 -30.12 3.08 4.17
N THR A 485 -30.49 3.80 3.10
CA THR A 485 -31.34 3.28 2.03
C THR A 485 -30.45 2.87 0.88
N VAL A 486 -30.37 1.56 0.60
CA VAL A 486 -29.58 1.00 -0.51
C VAL A 486 -30.51 0.78 -1.69
N ARG A 487 -30.29 1.45 -2.81
CA ARG A 487 -31.05 1.32 -4.06
C ARG A 487 -30.20 0.63 -5.11
N LEU A 488 -30.67 -0.48 -5.62
CA LEU A 488 -29.98 -1.30 -6.61
C LEU A 488 -30.69 -1.22 -7.95
N GLN A 489 -29.96 -0.90 -8.99
CA GLN A 489 -30.39 -0.87 -10.40
C GLN A 489 -29.57 -1.89 -11.19
N GLY A 490 -30.18 -2.46 -12.24
CA GLY A 490 -29.56 -3.48 -13.09
C GLY A 490 -29.77 -4.92 -12.61
N VAL A 491 -29.96 -5.13 -11.31
CA VAL A 491 -30.25 -6.45 -10.71
C VAL A 491 -31.49 -6.34 -9.82
N THR A 492 -32.34 -7.38 -9.85
CA THR A 492 -33.50 -7.48 -8.96
C THR A 492 -33.19 -8.44 -7.80
N ALA A 493 -33.37 -7.98 -6.57
CA ALA A 493 -33.19 -8.80 -5.38
C ALA A 493 -34.31 -8.55 -4.37
N GLY A 494 -34.78 -9.63 -3.73
CA GLY A 494 -35.80 -9.59 -2.68
C GLY A 494 -35.20 -9.67 -1.27
N THR A 495 -34.01 -10.24 -1.15
CA THR A 495 -33.28 -10.40 0.12
C THR A 495 -31.81 -10.06 -0.07
N ALA A 496 -31.10 -9.78 1.03
CA ALA A 496 -29.64 -9.66 1.01
C ALA A 496 -29.05 -10.26 2.30
N SER A 497 -27.92 -10.94 2.16
CA SER A 497 -27.07 -11.28 3.29
C SER A 497 -26.25 -10.06 3.69
N ALA A 498 -25.92 -9.94 4.97
CA ALA A 498 -25.08 -8.85 5.43
C ALA A 498 -24.01 -9.35 6.42
N TYR A 499 -22.86 -8.69 6.38
CA TYR A 499 -21.73 -8.90 7.29
C TYR A 499 -21.25 -7.55 7.79
N LYS A 500 -20.62 -7.51 8.95
CA LYS A 500 -20.13 -6.26 9.56
C LYS A 500 -18.81 -6.47 10.27
N LEU A 501 -18.02 -5.40 10.30
CA LEU A 501 -16.84 -5.23 11.13
C LEU A 501 -17.07 -4.00 12.02
N THR A 502 -16.89 -4.17 13.32
CA THR A 502 -17.06 -3.11 14.33
C THR A 502 -15.91 -3.16 15.33
N SER A 503 -15.76 -2.16 16.19
CA SER A 503 -14.71 -2.13 17.23
C SER A 503 -14.74 -3.30 18.24
N LYS A 504 -15.76 -4.17 18.17
CA LYS A 504 -15.93 -5.26 19.14
C LYS A 504 -15.04 -6.46 18.87
N ILE A 505 -14.74 -6.74 17.61
CA ILE A 505 -13.97 -7.90 17.19
C ILE A 505 -13.32 -7.63 15.83
N SER A 506 -12.04 -7.96 15.71
CA SER A 506 -11.23 -7.77 14.50
C SER A 506 -11.43 -8.91 13.47
N LYS A 507 -12.68 -9.17 13.11
CA LYS A 507 -13.05 -10.09 12.02
C LYS A 507 -14.46 -9.81 11.53
N PRO A 508 -14.81 -10.15 10.27
CA PRO A 508 -16.17 -10.08 9.78
C PRO A 508 -17.13 -10.94 10.61
N GLU A 509 -18.28 -10.37 10.98
CA GLU A 509 -19.37 -11.09 11.67
C GLU A 509 -20.64 -11.04 10.82
N PRO A 510 -21.46 -12.10 10.80
CA PRO A 510 -22.79 -12.04 10.20
C PRO A 510 -23.63 -10.92 10.82
N ALA A 511 -24.39 -10.21 10.00
CA ALA A 511 -25.43 -9.28 10.42
C ALA A 511 -26.81 -9.85 10.03
N PRO A 512 -27.92 -9.34 10.60
CA PRO A 512 -29.25 -9.79 10.22
C PRO A 512 -29.47 -9.64 8.69
N ALA A 513 -30.08 -10.65 8.09
CA ALA A 513 -30.45 -10.60 6.68
C ALA A 513 -31.44 -9.47 6.42
N LEU A 514 -31.32 -8.84 5.25
CA LEU A 514 -32.16 -7.73 4.84
C LEU A 514 -33.29 -8.24 3.95
N LEU A 515 -34.48 -7.67 4.14
CA LEU A 515 -35.61 -7.83 3.25
C LEU A 515 -35.76 -6.55 2.42
N ALA A 516 -36.03 -6.70 1.13
CA ALA A 516 -36.32 -5.56 0.28
C ALA A 516 -37.62 -4.88 0.74
N THR A 517 -37.55 -3.54 0.92
CA THR A 517 -38.73 -2.71 1.21
C THR A 517 -39.54 -2.39 -0.05
N SER A 518 -38.87 -2.43 -1.19
CA SER A 518 -39.43 -2.40 -2.56
C SER A 518 -38.44 -3.10 -3.48
N ARG A 519 -38.82 -3.37 -4.73
CA ARG A 519 -37.95 -4.06 -5.70
C ARG A 519 -36.57 -3.37 -5.78
N GLY A 520 -35.51 -4.08 -5.39
CA GLY A 520 -34.13 -3.57 -5.41
C GLY A 520 -33.80 -2.50 -4.36
N THR A 521 -34.65 -2.30 -3.33
CA THR A 521 -34.39 -1.30 -2.29
C THR A 521 -34.35 -1.97 -0.91
N PHE A 522 -33.27 -1.74 -0.17
CA PHE A 522 -33.06 -2.26 1.18
C PHE A 522 -32.89 -1.13 2.18
N THR A 523 -33.28 -1.36 3.42
CA THR A 523 -32.93 -0.51 4.56
C THR A 523 -31.96 -1.25 5.45
N TYR A 524 -30.80 -0.63 5.74
CA TYR A 524 -29.77 -1.17 6.61
C TYR A 524 -29.39 -0.15 7.68
N ILE A 525 -29.34 -0.58 8.94
CA ILE A 525 -28.81 0.26 10.02
C ILE A 525 -27.33 -0.09 10.17
N MET A 526 -26.47 0.75 9.63
CA MET A 526 -25.03 0.65 9.79
C MET A 526 -24.65 0.92 11.24
N PRO A 527 -23.88 0.05 11.90
CA PRO A 527 -23.33 0.37 13.22
C PRO A 527 -22.48 1.63 13.19
N ALA A 528 -22.28 2.25 14.34
CA ALA A 528 -21.31 3.34 14.50
C ALA A 528 -19.92 2.84 14.13
N GLN A 529 -19.12 3.65 13.48
CA GLN A 529 -17.74 3.33 13.05
C GLN A 529 -17.61 1.87 12.62
N SER A 530 -18.01 1.58 11.38
CA SER A 530 -18.12 0.21 10.90
C SER A 530 -17.87 0.09 9.40
N VAL A 531 -17.43 -1.09 9.00
CA VAL A 531 -17.45 -1.55 7.61
C VAL A 531 -18.49 -2.65 7.49
N SER A 532 -19.34 -2.60 6.48
CA SER A 532 -20.35 -3.65 6.26
C SER A 532 -20.35 -4.11 4.80
N VAL A 533 -20.57 -5.40 4.60
CA VAL A 533 -20.77 -6.01 3.28
C VAL A 533 -22.24 -6.42 3.16
N ILE A 534 -22.88 -6.01 2.06
CA ILE A 534 -24.25 -6.37 1.72
C ILE A 534 -24.21 -7.14 0.40
N VAL A 535 -24.79 -8.34 0.39
CA VAL A 535 -24.81 -9.23 -0.78
C VAL A 535 -26.27 -9.50 -1.16
N PRO A 536 -26.85 -8.73 -2.08
CA PRO A 536 -28.18 -8.96 -2.61
C PRO A 536 -28.29 -10.35 -3.24
N GLN A 537 -29.40 -11.04 -2.97
CA GLN A 537 -29.70 -12.33 -3.57
C GLN A 537 -30.58 -12.07 -4.79
N ALA A 538 -30.03 -12.29 -5.98
CA ALA A 538 -30.78 -12.13 -7.23
C ALA A 538 -32.03 -13.03 -7.21
N SER A 539 -33.16 -12.45 -7.57
CA SER A 539 -34.38 -13.23 -7.79
C SER A 539 -34.27 -13.91 -9.15
N SER A 540 -34.43 -15.24 -9.16
CA SER A 540 -34.53 -16.03 -10.39
C SER A 540 -35.73 -15.60 -11.23
#